data_f16ccfdf1efdb08cbd134ab6b4c2beba
#
_entry.id   f16ccfdf1efdb08cbd134ab6b4c2beba
#
_cell.length_a   1.000
_cell.length_b   1.000
_cell.length_c   1.000
_cell.angle_alpha   90.00
_cell.angle_beta   90.00
_cell.angle_gamma   90.00
#
_symmetry.space_group_name_H-M   'P 1'
#
loop_
_entity.id
_entity.type
_entity.pdbx_description
1 polymer ?
#
loop_
_entity_poly.entity_id
_entity_poly.type
_entity_poly.pdbx_seq_one_letter_code
_entity_poly.pdbx_strand_id
1 'polypeptide(L)'
;MPTVQVLDAKGKQAGTLELSPDVFGVEIKRPLLHQAVVRELADRRVGTHDTKGRSEVSGGGRKPWKQKGTGRARQGSIRATQWKGGGKPFGPTPHGYDKAMPRQMRREALREAVAAVIAGDGLRVVESVTADGKTKTLVTSLGQLGLQELPTLVVVATMGDGLLRSARNVPWLTVETPGHVSVYQLLHARQVVFERAALKALEEALSS
;
A
#
# COMPACT_ATOMS: atom_id res chain seq x y z
N MET A 1 -29.44 -3.60 -8.74
CA MET A 1 -28.13 -3.37 -9.34
C MET A 1 -27.59 -2.03 -8.83
N PRO A 2 -26.39 -1.96 -8.30
CA PRO A 2 -25.83 -0.67 -7.89
C PRO A 2 -25.61 0.18 -9.15
N THR A 3 -26.17 1.39 -9.15
CA THR A 3 -26.02 2.37 -10.23
C THR A 3 -25.21 3.55 -9.72
N VAL A 4 -24.24 4.00 -10.50
CA VAL A 4 -23.39 5.14 -10.15
C VAL A 4 -23.53 6.22 -11.23
N GLN A 5 -23.59 7.48 -10.80
CA GLN A 5 -23.64 8.62 -11.70
C GLN A 5 -22.25 8.85 -12.32
N VAL A 6 -22.22 9.04 -13.63
CA VAL A 6 -21.01 9.41 -14.38
C VAL A 6 -21.02 10.93 -14.53
N LEU A 7 -19.92 11.56 -14.14
CA LEU A 7 -19.72 12.99 -14.22
C LEU A 7 -18.83 13.35 -15.44
N ASP A 8 -19.13 14.45 -16.08
CA ASP A 8 -18.23 15.06 -17.06
C ASP A 8 -17.07 15.80 -16.36
N ALA A 9 -16.06 16.19 -17.10
CA ALA A 9 -14.91 16.98 -16.60
C ALA A 9 -15.29 18.28 -15.86
N LYS A 10 -16.50 18.78 -16.06
CA LYS A 10 -17.07 19.97 -15.40
C LYS A 10 -17.95 19.64 -14.19
N GLY A 11 -18.00 18.40 -13.75
CA GLY A 11 -18.84 17.97 -12.62
C GLY A 11 -20.34 17.87 -12.92
N LYS A 12 -20.74 17.96 -14.19
CA LYS A 12 -22.14 17.76 -14.59
C LYS A 12 -22.41 16.28 -14.84
N GLN A 13 -23.63 15.84 -14.53
CA GLN A 13 -24.04 14.46 -14.78
C GLN A 13 -24.08 14.20 -16.30
N ALA A 14 -23.23 13.29 -16.76
CA ALA A 14 -23.15 12.87 -18.16
C ALA A 14 -23.94 11.57 -18.44
N GLY A 15 -24.24 10.79 -17.42
CA GLY A 15 -24.99 9.56 -17.54
C GLY A 15 -25.03 8.73 -16.27
N THR A 16 -25.50 7.51 -16.37
CA THR A 16 -25.48 6.49 -15.31
C THR A 16 -24.75 5.27 -15.80
N LEU A 17 -23.99 4.63 -14.93
CA LEU A 17 -23.30 3.36 -15.17
C LEU A 17 -23.92 2.30 -14.25
N GLU A 18 -24.37 1.20 -14.84
CA GLU A 18 -24.79 0.01 -14.11
C GLU A 18 -23.57 -0.83 -13.80
N LEU A 19 -23.45 -1.27 -12.55
CA LEU A 19 -22.35 -2.09 -12.06
C LEU A 19 -22.82 -3.53 -11.87
N SER A 20 -21.96 -4.49 -12.17
CA SER A 20 -22.25 -5.91 -11.96
C SER A 20 -22.49 -6.21 -10.48
N PRO A 21 -23.65 -6.80 -10.15
CA PRO A 21 -23.96 -7.19 -8.78
C PRO A 21 -23.03 -8.29 -8.26
N ASP A 22 -22.52 -9.16 -9.15
CA ASP A 22 -21.62 -10.25 -8.78
C ASP A 22 -20.25 -9.78 -8.31
N VAL A 23 -19.83 -8.59 -8.74
CA VAL A 23 -18.54 -8.01 -8.38
C VAL A 23 -18.68 -6.99 -7.25
N PHE A 24 -19.70 -6.12 -7.32
CA PHE A 24 -19.85 -4.97 -6.42
C PHE A 24 -21.03 -5.09 -5.45
N GLY A 25 -21.89 -6.11 -5.61
CA GLY A 25 -23.01 -6.41 -4.72
C GLY A 25 -22.67 -7.37 -3.59
N VAL A 26 -21.41 -7.60 -3.28
CA VAL A 26 -20.94 -8.57 -2.28
C VAL A 26 -21.13 -8.08 -0.86
N GLU A 27 -21.33 -9.02 0.07
CA GLU A 27 -21.42 -8.72 1.51
C GLU A 27 -20.04 -8.28 2.05
N ILE A 28 -20.04 -7.20 2.82
CA ILE A 28 -18.79 -6.62 3.36
C ILE A 28 -18.39 -7.35 4.65
N LYS A 29 -17.33 -8.15 4.59
CA LYS A 29 -16.75 -8.89 5.72
C LYS A 29 -15.57 -8.11 6.33
N ARG A 30 -15.84 -7.31 7.35
CA ARG A 30 -14.82 -6.49 8.04
C ARG A 30 -13.55 -7.27 8.43
N PRO A 31 -13.60 -8.54 8.92
CA PRO A 31 -12.39 -9.30 9.25
C PRO A 31 -11.48 -9.54 8.05
N LEU A 32 -12.03 -9.78 6.84
CA LEU A 32 -11.28 -9.99 5.63
C LEU A 32 -10.57 -8.71 5.17
N LEU A 33 -11.27 -7.57 5.20
CA LEU A 33 -10.70 -6.26 4.91
C LEU A 33 -9.57 -5.92 5.89
N HIS A 34 -9.76 -6.15 7.19
CA HIS A 34 -8.74 -5.94 8.20
C HIS A 34 -7.49 -6.79 7.93
N GLN A 35 -7.67 -8.08 7.62
CA GLN A 35 -6.55 -8.99 7.32
C GLN A 35 -5.77 -8.53 6.08
N ALA A 36 -6.46 -8.07 5.04
CA ALA A 36 -5.84 -7.54 3.82
C ALA A 36 -5.00 -6.28 4.11
N VAL A 37 -5.53 -5.34 4.90
CA VAL A 37 -4.82 -4.12 5.31
C VAL A 37 -3.59 -4.46 6.17
N VAL A 38 -3.74 -5.34 7.17
CA VAL A 38 -2.62 -5.77 8.04
C VAL A 38 -1.52 -6.45 7.21
N ARG A 39 -1.90 -7.26 6.22
CA ARG A 39 -0.95 -7.86 5.28
C ARG A 39 -0.19 -6.78 4.52
N GLU A 40 -0.89 -5.86 3.87
CA GLU A 40 -0.28 -4.82 3.04
C GLU A 40 0.66 -3.91 3.85
N LEU A 41 0.25 -3.52 5.06
CA LEU A 41 1.09 -2.72 5.96
C LEU A 41 2.32 -3.50 6.47
N ALA A 42 2.20 -4.83 6.63
CA ALA A 42 3.33 -5.68 6.99
C ALA A 42 4.33 -5.81 5.83
N ASP A 43 3.83 -5.98 4.59
CA ASP A 43 4.66 -6.08 3.37
C ASP A 43 5.48 -4.79 3.13
N ARG A 44 5.01 -3.62 3.61
CA ARG A 44 5.75 -2.33 3.52
C ARG A 44 6.93 -2.22 4.49
N ARG A 45 7.01 -3.08 5.50
CA ARG A 45 8.09 -3.03 6.49
C ARG A 45 9.35 -3.69 5.92
N VAL A 46 10.43 -2.94 5.82
CA VAL A 46 11.69 -3.39 5.21
C VAL A 46 12.50 -4.31 6.14
N GLY A 47 12.40 -4.14 7.47
CA GLY A 47 13.06 -5.01 8.46
C GLY A 47 14.59 -4.97 8.43
N THR A 48 15.18 -3.80 8.22
CA THR A 48 16.63 -3.57 8.08
C THR A 48 17.41 -3.51 9.39
N HIS A 49 16.77 -3.78 10.53
CA HIS A 49 17.46 -3.80 11.81
C HIS A 49 18.48 -4.93 11.87
N ASP A 50 19.67 -4.63 12.38
CA ASP A 50 20.76 -5.58 12.49
C ASP A 50 21.62 -5.35 13.72
N THR A 51 22.26 -6.41 14.22
CA THR A 51 23.25 -6.33 15.29
C THR A 51 24.40 -7.28 15.00
N LYS A 52 25.62 -6.80 15.22
CA LYS A 52 26.80 -7.61 14.97
C LYS A 52 26.95 -8.75 15.98
N GLY A 53 26.92 -9.98 15.49
CA GLY A 53 27.25 -11.19 16.23
C GLY A 53 28.75 -11.27 16.54
N ARG A 54 29.15 -12.26 17.36
CA ARG A 54 30.56 -12.44 17.76
C ARG A 54 31.55 -12.65 16.61
N SER A 55 31.10 -13.16 15.48
CA SER A 55 31.90 -13.37 14.27
C SER A 55 32.03 -12.12 13.41
N GLU A 56 31.13 -11.15 13.56
CA GLU A 56 31.03 -9.94 12.73
C GLU A 56 31.71 -8.74 13.39
N VAL A 57 31.92 -8.80 14.71
CA VAL A 57 32.64 -7.73 15.42
C VAL A 57 34.13 -7.83 15.12
N SER A 58 34.71 -6.72 14.63
CA SER A 58 36.15 -6.65 14.32
C SER A 58 37.02 -6.93 15.52
N GLY A 59 38.09 -7.71 15.32
CA GLY A 59 39.10 -8.06 16.31
C GLY A 59 38.87 -9.45 16.94
N GLY A 60 39.68 -9.82 17.93
CA GLY A 60 39.57 -11.09 18.66
C GLY A 60 40.21 -12.33 18.02
N GLY A 61 41.01 -12.17 16.98
CA GLY A 61 41.69 -13.27 16.31
C GLY A 61 42.74 -14.00 17.18
N ARG A 62 43.26 -13.33 18.23
CA ARG A 62 44.23 -13.90 19.16
C ARG A 62 43.53 -14.33 20.45
N LYS A 63 43.85 -15.55 20.94
CA LYS A 63 43.41 -16.02 22.25
C LYS A 63 43.98 -15.13 23.36
N PRO A 64 43.17 -14.59 24.32
CA PRO A 64 43.63 -13.65 25.34
C PRO A 64 44.76 -14.18 26.23
N TRP A 65 44.71 -15.47 26.65
CA TRP A 65 45.70 -16.15 27.46
C TRP A 65 45.69 -17.66 27.22
N LYS A 66 46.69 -18.35 27.77
CA LYS A 66 46.85 -19.81 27.65
C LYS A 66 45.68 -20.55 28.30
N GLN A 67 45.39 -21.75 27.82
CA GLN A 67 44.25 -22.58 28.25
C GLN A 67 44.28 -22.94 29.75
N LYS A 68 45.51 -23.17 30.28
CA LYS A 68 45.78 -23.54 31.67
C LYS A 68 46.98 -22.74 32.21
N GLY A 69 47.16 -22.73 33.55
CA GLY A 69 48.35 -22.12 34.20
C GLY A 69 48.23 -20.61 34.46
N THR A 70 47.04 -19.97 34.28
CA THR A 70 46.86 -18.53 34.53
C THR A 70 45.97 -18.20 35.71
N GLY A 71 45.35 -19.19 36.34
CA GLY A 71 44.36 -18.98 37.42
C GLY A 71 43.07 -18.25 37.00
N ARG A 72 42.95 -17.88 35.75
CA ARG A 72 41.78 -17.14 35.19
C ARG A 72 40.82 -18.08 34.51
N ALA A 73 39.56 -17.62 34.38
CA ALA A 73 38.55 -18.33 33.57
C ALA A 73 39.02 -18.48 32.11
N ARG A 74 38.73 -19.62 31.51
CA ARG A 74 39.12 -19.93 30.13
C ARG A 74 38.38 -18.99 29.14
N GLN A 75 39.14 -18.36 28.24
CA GLN A 75 38.56 -17.45 27.21
C GLN A 75 39.16 -17.77 25.83
N GLY A 76 38.33 -17.78 24.82
CA GLY A 76 38.75 -18.00 23.43
C GLY A 76 38.93 -16.70 22.61
N SER A 77 38.13 -15.69 22.92
CA SER A 77 38.14 -14.41 22.19
C SER A 77 37.67 -13.28 23.10
N ILE A 78 38.24 -12.09 22.92
CA ILE A 78 37.77 -10.84 23.56
C ILE A 78 36.48 -10.30 22.94
N ARG A 79 36.02 -10.87 21.82
CA ARG A 79 34.76 -10.52 21.14
C ARG A 79 33.63 -11.49 21.48
N ALA A 80 33.83 -12.38 22.43
CA ALA A 80 32.77 -13.21 22.96
C ALA A 80 31.69 -12.35 23.63
N THR A 81 30.47 -12.86 23.68
CA THR A 81 29.28 -12.09 24.08
C THR A 81 29.30 -11.57 25.52
N GLN A 82 30.06 -12.22 26.40
CA GLN A 82 30.25 -11.80 27.80
C GLN A 82 31.26 -10.63 27.96
N TRP A 83 32.01 -10.29 26.92
CA TRP A 83 32.98 -9.22 26.97
C TRP A 83 32.36 -7.88 26.59
N LYS A 84 32.79 -6.81 27.24
CA LYS A 84 32.44 -5.43 26.83
C LYS A 84 33.02 -5.17 25.43
N GLY A 85 32.17 -4.78 24.49
CA GLY A 85 32.52 -4.63 23.08
C GLY A 85 32.58 -5.95 22.30
N GLY A 86 32.12 -7.05 22.88
CA GLY A 86 31.87 -8.31 22.17
C GLY A 86 30.59 -8.30 21.35
N GLY A 87 30.31 -9.38 20.60
CA GLY A 87 29.11 -9.51 19.78
C GLY A 87 27.83 -9.59 20.63
N LYS A 88 26.73 -9.18 20.06
CA LYS A 88 25.39 -9.30 20.67
C LYS A 88 24.86 -10.73 20.47
N PRO A 89 24.51 -11.49 21.56
CA PRO A 89 23.81 -12.75 21.43
C PRO A 89 22.33 -12.48 21.12
N PHE A 90 21.72 -13.24 20.21
CA PHE A 90 20.29 -13.18 19.91
C PHE A 90 19.78 -11.77 19.59
N GLY A 91 20.62 -10.92 19.05
CA GLY A 91 20.20 -9.59 18.59
C GLY A 91 19.31 -9.68 17.35
N PRO A 92 18.57 -8.60 17.04
CA PRO A 92 17.77 -8.56 15.83
C PRO A 92 18.66 -8.69 14.58
N THR A 93 18.19 -9.46 13.62
CA THR A 93 18.78 -9.64 12.29
C THR A 93 17.78 -9.20 11.23
N PRO A 94 18.23 -8.76 10.05
CA PRO A 94 17.33 -8.41 8.96
C PRO A 94 16.41 -9.58 8.59
N HIS A 95 15.11 -9.32 8.53
CA HIS A 95 14.13 -10.30 8.07
C HIS A 95 12.91 -9.60 7.44
N GLY A 96 12.22 -10.29 6.52
CA GLY A 96 10.96 -9.85 5.96
C GLY A 96 9.80 -9.92 6.96
N TYR A 97 8.81 -9.07 6.76
CA TYR A 97 7.57 -9.07 7.54
C TYR A 97 6.35 -9.50 6.72
N ASP A 98 6.61 -9.99 5.51
CA ASP A 98 5.54 -10.36 4.57
C ASP A 98 4.60 -11.39 5.17
N LYS A 99 3.31 -11.20 4.91
CA LYS A 99 2.26 -12.13 5.34
C LYS A 99 1.61 -12.79 4.14
N ALA A 100 1.66 -14.10 4.09
CA ALA A 100 0.99 -14.86 3.04
C ALA A 100 -0.54 -14.68 3.15
N MET A 101 -1.19 -14.51 1.99
CA MET A 101 -2.64 -14.47 1.87
C MET A 101 -3.05 -15.13 0.54
N PRO A 102 -3.98 -16.10 0.52
CA PRO A 102 -4.45 -16.77 -0.69
C PRO A 102 -4.94 -15.77 -1.74
N ARG A 103 -4.72 -16.07 -3.01
CA ARG A 103 -5.10 -15.19 -4.12
C ARG A 103 -6.61 -14.90 -4.14
N GLN A 104 -7.44 -15.90 -3.86
CA GLN A 104 -8.89 -15.74 -3.80
C GLN A 104 -9.30 -14.77 -2.70
N MET A 105 -8.74 -14.89 -1.49
CA MET A 105 -9.01 -13.95 -0.39
C MET A 105 -8.60 -12.52 -0.72
N ARG A 106 -7.47 -12.32 -1.42
CA ARG A 106 -7.04 -10.98 -1.86
C ARG A 106 -8.01 -10.36 -2.85
N ARG A 107 -8.50 -11.17 -3.80
CA ARG A 107 -9.46 -10.74 -4.82
C ARG A 107 -10.81 -10.40 -4.17
N GLU A 108 -11.29 -11.25 -3.27
CA GLU A 108 -12.52 -11.01 -2.53
C GLU A 108 -12.42 -9.75 -1.64
N ALA A 109 -11.32 -9.56 -0.94
CA ALA A 109 -11.08 -8.35 -0.15
C ALA A 109 -11.11 -7.07 -1.01
N LEU A 110 -10.62 -7.12 -2.25
CA LEU A 110 -10.68 -5.97 -3.16
C LEU A 110 -12.12 -5.70 -3.63
N ARG A 111 -12.91 -6.75 -3.96
CA ARG A 111 -14.34 -6.62 -4.28
C ARG A 111 -15.11 -5.96 -3.13
N GLU A 112 -14.92 -6.48 -1.91
CA GLU A 112 -15.54 -5.94 -0.71
C GLU A 112 -15.12 -4.50 -0.39
N ALA A 113 -13.84 -4.14 -0.65
CA ALA A 113 -13.37 -2.78 -0.44
C ALA A 113 -14.04 -1.78 -1.38
N VAL A 114 -14.18 -2.14 -2.67
CA VAL A 114 -14.92 -1.29 -3.63
C VAL A 114 -16.39 -1.22 -3.27
N ALA A 115 -17.03 -2.33 -2.89
CA ALA A 115 -18.41 -2.35 -2.43
C ALA A 115 -18.62 -1.45 -1.21
N ALA A 116 -17.68 -1.42 -0.27
CA ALA A 116 -17.72 -0.55 0.91
C ALA A 116 -17.64 0.94 0.54
N VAL A 117 -16.81 1.30 -0.45
CA VAL A 117 -16.71 2.68 -0.96
C VAL A 117 -18.03 3.10 -1.64
N ILE A 118 -18.63 2.20 -2.41
CA ILE A 118 -19.95 2.46 -3.06
C ILE A 118 -21.04 2.65 -2.00
N ALA A 119 -21.11 1.76 -1.01
CA ALA A 119 -22.11 1.83 0.06
C ALA A 119 -21.97 3.10 0.94
N GLY A 120 -20.76 3.67 1.00
CA GLY A 120 -20.47 4.90 1.74
C GLY A 120 -20.62 6.19 0.92
N ASP A 121 -21.20 6.13 -0.29
CA ASP A 121 -21.30 7.26 -1.25
C ASP A 121 -19.96 7.97 -1.52
N GLY A 122 -18.84 7.27 -1.28
CA GLY A 122 -17.50 7.79 -1.49
C GLY A 122 -17.01 7.69 -2.94
N LEU A 123 -17.74 6.98 -3.81
CA LEU A 123 -17.37 6.75 -5.19
C LEU A 123 -17.92 7.83 -6.13
N ARG A 124 -17.05 8.39 -6.96
CA ARG A 124 -17.43 9.21 -8.11
C ARG A 124 -16.84 8.61 -9.38
N VAL A 125 -17.63 8.58 -10.43
CA VAL A 125 -17.17 8.11 -11.75
C VAL A 125 -17.11 9.29 -12.69
N VAL A 126 -15.98 9.44 -13.40
CA VAL A 126 -15.77 10.50 -14.40
C VAL A 126 -15.48 9.88 -15.76
N GLU A 127 -15.81 10.58 -16.84
CA GLU A 127 -15.54 10.05 -18.19
C GLU A 127 -14.05 9.93 -18.47
N SER A 128 -13.26 10.97 -18.14
CA SER A 128 -11.81 10.99 -18.30
C SER A 128 -11.17 11.98 -17.35
N VAL A 129 -9.94 11.68 -16.93
CA VAL A 129 -9.10 12.56 -16.12
C VAL A 129 -7.87 12.95 -16.94
N THR A 130 -7.80 14.18 -17.38
CA THR A 130 -6.65 14.71 -18.15
C THR A 130 -5.95 15.80 -17.37
N ALA A 131 -4.62 15.87 -17.49
CA ALA A 131 -3.81 16.92 -16.88
C ALA A 131 -2.61 17.28 -17.76
N ASP A 132 -2.32 18.58 -17.86
CA ASP A 132 -1.27 19.16 -18.71
C ASP A 132 0.12 19.21 -18.03
N GLY A 133 0.33 18.42 -16.97
CA GLY A 133 1.57 18.43 -16.21
C GLY A 133 1.69 19.54 -15.16
N LYS A 134 0.67 20.39 -14.99
CA LYS A 134 0.61 21.45 -13.99
C LYS A 134 -0.30 21.05 -12.82
N THR A 135 0.22 21.12 -11.59
CA THR A 135 -0.53 20.79 -10.37
C THR A 135 -1.77 21.69 -10.20
N LYS A 136 -1.64 22.98 -10.49
CA LYS A 136 -2.73 23.96 -10.34
C LYS A 136 -3.93 23.60 -11.21
N THR A 137 -3.72 23.22 -12.47
CA THR A 137 -4.81 22.82 -13.39
C THR A 137 -5.51 21.56 -12.90
N LEU A 138 -4.75 20.55 -12.43
CA LEU A 138 -5.32 19.33 -11.89
C LEU A 138 -6.17 19.61 -10.63
N VAL A 139 -5.65 20.36 -9.66
CA VAL A 139 -6.38 20.71 -8.43
C VAL A 139 -7.66 21.49 -8.76
N THR A 140 -7.60 22.41 -9.71
CA THR A 140 -8.80 23.16 -10.15
C THR A 140 -9.84 22.23 -10.80
N SER A 141 -9.41 21.29 -11.64
CA SER A 141 -10.31 20.29 -12.26
C SER A 141 -10.96 19.39 -11.22
N LEU A 142 -10.19 18.91 -10.23
CA LEU A 142 -10.71 18.11 -9.12
C LEU A 142 -11.70 18.93 -8.26
N GLY A 143 -11.43 20.21 -8.04
CA GLY A 143 -12.36 21.13 -7.34
C GLY A 143 -13.68 21.31 -8.10
N GLN A 144 -13.68 21.34 -9.45
CA GLN A 144 -14.88 21.40 -10.28
C GLN A 144 -15.75 20.12 -10.14
N LEU A 145 -15.12 18.97 -9.88
CA LEU A 145 -15.81 17.72 -9.54
C LEU A 145 -16.38 17.73 -8.11
N GLY A 146 -16.23 18.83 -7.38
CA GLY A 146 -16.69 18.95 -5.98
C GLY A 146 -15.86 18.17 -4.99
N LEU A 147 -14.59 17.86 -5.34
CA LEU A 147 -13.65 17.21 -4.43
C LEU A 147 -13.00 18.25 -3.51
N GLN A 148 -12.83 17.86 -2.25
CA GLN A 148 -12.14 18.65 -1.24
C GLN A 148 -10.69 18.19 -1.11
N GLU A 149 -9.84 18.97 -0.44
CA GLU A 149 -8.46 18.60 -0.09
C GLU A 149 -8.41 17.54 1.03
N LEU A 150 -9.06 16.43 0.79
CA LEU A 150 -9.10 15.24 1.65
C LEU A 150 -8.34 14.10 0.96
N PRO A 151 -7.89 13.07 1.72
CA PRO A 151 -7.29 11.88 1.11
C PRO A 151 -8.15 11.34 -0.04
N THR A 152 -7.68 11.53 -1.26
CA THR A 152 -8.41 11.20 -2.51
C THR A 152 -7.61 10.20 -3.32
N LEU A 153 -8.28 9.14 -3.75
CA LEU A 153 -7.75 8.16 -4.69
C LEU A 153 -8.38 8.39 -6.06
N VAL A 154 -7.56 8.60 -7.08
CA VAL A 154 -7.99 8.71 -8.47
C VAL A 154 -7.47 7.50 -9.23
N VAL A 155 -8.37 6.74 -9.85
CA VAL A 155 -8.02 5.55 -10.64
C VAL A 155 -8.28 5.83 -12.10
N VAL A 156 -7.22 5.78 -12.89
CA VAL A 156 -7.23 6.07 -14.33
C VAL A 156 -6.90 4.82 -15.15
N ALA A 157 -7.44 4.71 -16.34
CA ALA A 157 -7.19 3.54 -17.20
C ALA A 157 -5.72 3.47 -17.63
N THR A 158 -5.13 4.60 -17.95
CA THR A 158 -3.72 4.71 -18.35
C THR A 158 -3.06 5.89 -17.64
N MET A 159 -1.86 5.63 -17.09
CA MET A 159 -1.09 6.66 -16.40
C MET A 159 -0.28 7.49 -17.42
N GLY A 160 -0.77 8.68 -17.75
CA GLY A 160 -0.04 9.62 -18.58
C GLY A 160 1.02 10.40 -17.80
N ASP A 161 2.17 10.71 -18.44
CA ASP A 161 3.27 11.47 -17.82
C ASP A 161 2.82 12.83 -17.28
N GLY A 162 1.91 13.51 -17.99
CA GLY A 162 1.36 14.80 -17.55
C GLY A 162 0.58 14.69 -16.25
N LEU A 163 -0.25 13.65 -16.13
CA LEU A 163 -1.03 13.38 -14.92
C LEU A 163 -0.12 13.04 -13.75
N LEU A 164 0.86 12.16 -13.96
CA LEU A 164 1.82 11.76 -12.93
C LEU A 164 2.61 12.96 -12.39
N ARG A 165 3.11 13.83 -13.28
CA ARG A 165 3.84 15.05 -12.88
C ARG A 165 2.98 16.02 -12.09
N SER A 166 1.71 16.20 -12.47
CA SER A 166 0.79 17.10 -11.79
C SER A 166 0.31 16.57 -10.44
N ALA A 167 0.17 15.24 -10.28
CA ALA A 167 -0.34 14.61 -9.08
C ALA A 167 0.70 14.43 -7.97
N ARG A 168 1.95 14.09 -8.32
CA ARG A 168 2.99 13.67 -7.35
C ARG A 168 3.30 14.69 -6.25
N ASN A 169 3.07 15.99 -6.48
CA ASN A 169 3.33 17.05 -5.51
C ASN A 169 2.11 17.38 -4.63
N VAL A 170 0.99 16.70 -4.82
CA VAL A 170 -0.24 16.90 -4.06
C VAL A 170 -0.34 15.85 -2.97
N PRO A 171 -0.14 16.19 -1.68
CA PRO A 171 0.04 15.20 -0.60
C PRO A 171 -1.22 14.40 -0.29
N TRP A 172 -2.40 14.95 -0.56
CA TRP A 172 -3.69 14.31 -0.33
C TRP A 172 -4.19 13.49 -1.54
N LEU A 173 -3.49 13.54 -2.67
CA LEU A 173 -3.91 12.89 -3.91
C LEU A 173 -3.02 11.68 -4.20
N THR A 174 -3.64 10.53 -4.41
CA THR A 174 -3.00 9.32 -4.93
C THR A 174 -3.62 8.98 -6.28
N VAL A 175 -2.80 8.72 -7.28
CA VAL A 175 -3.26 8.31 -8.62
C VAL A 175 -2.74 6.91 -8.90
N GLU A 176 -3.63 6.02 -9.31
CA GLU A 176 -3.32 4.61 -9.57
C GLU A 176 -3.99 4.11 -10.84
N THR A 177 -3.55 2.95 -11.31
CA THR A 177 -4.21 2.20 -12.39
C THR A 177 -4.99 1.02 -11.80
N PRO A 178 -5.99 0.45 -12.50
CA PRO A 178 -6.84 -0.63 -11.97
C PRO A 178 -6.06 -1.84 -11.44
N GLY A 179 -4.92 -2.17 -12.07
CA GLY A 179 -4.06 -3.28 -11.67
C GLY A 179 -3.25 -3.04 -10.38
N HIS A 180 -3.12 -1.80 -9.94
CA HIS A 180 -2.31 -1.40 -8.77
C HIS A 180 -3.14 -0.89 -7.59
N VAL A 181 -4.45 -0.76 -7.75
CA VAL A 181 -5.34 -0.36 -6.66
C VAL A 181 -5.29 -1.36 -5.52
N SER A 182 -5.04 -0.88 -4.31
CA SER A 182 -4.97 -1.71 -3.11
C SER A 182 -6.17 -1.50 -2.19
N VAL A 183 -6.44 -2.52 -1.35
CA VAL A 183 -7.48 -2.46 -0.31
C VAL A 183 -7.22 -1.32 0.67
N TYR A 184 -5.95 -1.13 1.05
CA TYR A 184 -5.56 -0.04 1.96
C TYR A 184 -5.86 1.33 1.36
N GLN A 185 -5.51 1.57 0.10
CA GLN A 185 -5.76 2.84 -0.59
C GLN A 185 -7.25 3.16 -0.65
N LEU A 186 -8.10 2.18 -1.02
CA LEU A 186 -9.55 2.34 -1.08
C LEU A 186 -10.17 2.70 0.28
N LEU A 187 -9.75 2.02 1.34
CA LEU A 187 -10.28 2.25 2.69
C LEU A 187 -9.70 3.50 3.38
N HIS A 188 -8.49 3.91 3.01
CA HIS A 188 -7.86 5.13 3.53
C HIS A 188 -8.41 6.40 2.88
N ALA A 189 -8.76 6.32 1.59
CA ALA A 189 -9.31 7.44 0.86
C ALA A 189 -10.69 7.83 1.41
N ARG A 190 -10.92 9.14 1.56
CA ARG A 190 -12.23 9.71 1.87
C ARG A 190 -13.08 9.92 0.62
N GLN A 191 -12.41 10.10 -0.51
CA GLN A 191 -13.02 10.33 -1.81
C GLN A 191 -12.31 9.44 -2.81
N VAL A 192 -13.08 8.69 -3.60
CA VAL A 192 -12.53 7.81 -4.63
C VAL A 192 -13.14 8.19 -5.97
N VAL A 193 -12.28 8.46 -6.94
CA VAL A 193 -12.67 8.84 -8.29
C VAL A 193 -12.19 7.77 -9.26
N PHE A 194 -13.09 7.18 -9.99
CA PHE A 194 -12.76 6.25 -11.06
C PHE A 194 -13.02 6.88 -12.43
N GLU A 195 -12.08 6.74 -13.31
CA GLU A 195 -12.34 6.91 -14.73
C GLU A 195 -13.24 5.76 -15.21
N ARG A 196 -14.22 6.04 -16.06
CA ARG A 196 -15.18 5.05 -16.56
C ARG A 196 -14.49 3.82 -17.17
N ALA A 197 -13.44 4.03 -17.95
CA ALA A 197 -12.65 2.96 -18.54
C ALA A 197 -11.89 2.14 -17.48
N ALA A 198 -11.34 2.81 -16.45
CA ALA A 198 -10.64 2.16 -15.36
C ALA A 198 -11.57 1.28 -14.51
N LEU A 199 -12.80 1.74 -14.25
CA LEU A 199 -13.77 0.97 -13.47
C LEU A 199 -14.20 -0.31 -14.22
N LYS A 200 -14.42 -0.22 -15.54
CA LYS A 200 -14.71 -1.40 -16.38
C LYS A 200 -13.55 -2.39 -16.39
N ALA A 201 -12.32 -1.91 -16.54
CA ALA A 201 -11.14 -2.77 -16.50
C ALA A 201 -10.98 -3.47 -15.14
N LEU A 202 -11.29 -2.79 -14.04
CA LEU A 202 -11.30 -3.39 -12.70
C LEU A 202 -12.40 -4.45 -12.57
N GLU A 203 -13.59 -4.18 -13.08
CA GLU A 203 -14.72 -5.11 -13.10
C GLU A 203 -14.36 -6.41 -13.84
N GLU A 204 -13.79 -6.30 -15.04
CA GLU A 204 -13.33 -7.45 -15.84
C GLU A 204 -12.25 -8.26 -15.10
N ALA A 205 -11.28 -7.59 -14.47
CA ALA A 205 -10.22 -8.24 -13.69
C ALA A 205 -10.75 -8.97 -12.44
N LEU A 206 -11.85 -8.49 -11.86
CA LEU A 206 -12.46 -9.08 -10.69
C LEU A 206 -13.50 -10.15 -11.02
N SER A 207 -14.13 -10.13 -12.20
CA SER A 207 -15.11 -11.13 -12.63
C SER A 207 -14.45 -12.47 -12.96
N SER A 208 -13.21 -12.47 -13.44
CA SER A 208 -12.40 -13.67 -13.74
C SER A 208 -11.76 -14.27 -12.47
#